data_13c44fce53c734b4ee455c48550f6635
#
_entry.id   13c44fce53c734b4ee455c48550f6635
#
_cell.length_a   1.000
_cell.length_b   1.000
_cell.length_c   1.000
_cell.angle_alpha   90.00
_cell.angle_beta   90.00
_cell.angle_gamma   90.00
#
_symmetry.space_group_name_H-M   'P 1'
#
loop_
_entity.id
_entity.type
_entity.pdbx_description
1 polymer ?
#
loop_
_entity_poly.entity_id
_entity_poly.type
_entity_poly.pdbx_seq_one_letter_code
_entity_poly.pdbx_strand_id
1 'polypeptide(L)'
;MKKILLTIFSFLLVFSLIGCSQKSSTKEEKVLKLGVVPSSNSEKLVDDLSPFAKALGDKLGMKVEVFTASSYIGVIEGIGSGSVDFGLVPPFSAVLSNKQSNTKNLLVGRSTSGKPGYFAEVFVRKDSNIKSLADLKGKKIAFVDPSSASGYIYAGAMLKDAGIDLDKDIQYQFSGGHDK
;
A
#
# COMPACT_ATOMS: atom_id res chain seq x y z
N MET A 1 -49.82 49.04 -24.04
CA MET A 1 -48.57 48.51 -24.59
C MET A 1 -47.59 48.03 -23.49
N LYS A 2 -47.31 48.78 -22.43
CA LYS A 2 -46.38 48.34 -21.34
C LYS A 2 -46.79 47.06 -20.58
N LYS A 3 -48.13 46.86 -20.39
CA LYS A 3 -48.64 45.66 -19.67
C LYS A 3 -48.55 44.37 -20.49
N ILE A 4 -48.67 44.48 -21.81
CA ILE A 4 -48.54 43.32 -22.74
C ILE A 4 -47.06 42.89 -22.85
N LEU A 5 -46.12 43.83 -22.81
CA LEU A 5 -44.70 43.57 -22.84
C LEU A 5 -44.23 42.82 -21.57
N LEU A 6 -44.81 43.13 -20.41
CA LEU A 6 -44.48 42.49 -19.14
C LEU A 6 -44.97 41.05 -19.06
N THR A 7 -46.14 40.75 -19.63
CA THR A 7 -46.70 39.36 -19.71
C THR A 7 -45.92 38.48 -20.66
N ILE A 8 -45.44 39.00 -21.79
CA ILE A 8 -44.63 38.26 -22.74
C ILE A 8 -43.24 37.94 -22.13
N PHE A 9 -42.64 38.89 -21.38
CA PHE A 9 -41.38 38.68 -20.72
C PHE A 9 -41.46 37.65 -19.57
N SER A 10 -42.59 37.63 -18.84
CA SER A 10 -42.84 36.64 -17.78
C SER A 10 -43.06 35.21 -18.35
N PHE A 11 -43.63 35.09 -19.56
CA PHE A 11 -43.86 33.78 -20.20
C PHE A 11 -42.56 33.20 -20.82
N LEU A 12 -41.65 34.05 -21.28
CA LEU A 12 -40.33 33.62 -21.76
C LEU A 12 -39.39 33.11 -20.62
N LEU A 13 -39.55 33.65 -19.41
CA LEU A 13 -38.75 33.22 -18.25
C LEU A 13 -39.10 31.82 -17.71
N VAL A 14 -40.37 31.38 -17.92
CA VAL A 14 -40.84 30.08 -17.44
C VAL A 14 -40.42 28.95 -18.38
N PHE A 15 -40.19 29.25 -19.67
CA PHE A 15 -39.77 28.23 -20.66
C PHE A 15 -38.27 27.87 -20.59
N SER A 16 -37.44 28.68 -19.95
CA SER A 16 -36.00 28.42 -19.81
C SER A 16 -35.64 27.46 -18.63
N LEU A 17 -36.61 27.00 -17.83
CA LEU A 17 -36.40 26.07 -16.71
C LEU A 17 -36.67 24.60 -17.06
N ILE A 18 -37.09 24.29 -18.31
CA ILE A 18 -37.27 22.91 -18.77
C ILE A 18 -36.10 22.50 -19.67
N GLY A 19 -34.91 23.01 -19.36
CA GLY A 19 -33.65 22.63 -19.98
C GLY A 19 -33.05 21.42 -19.26
N CYS A 20 -33.38 20.22 -19.73
CA CYS A 20 -32.61 18.99 -19.71
C CYS A 20 -31.68 18.77 -18.51
N SER A 21 -32.21 18.30 -17.41
CA SER A 21 -31.45 17.39 -16.55
C SER A 21 -31.43 15.99 -17.16
N GLN A 22 -30.78 15.84 -18.32
CA GLN A 22 -30.33 14.54 -18.79
C GLN A 22 -29.07 14.21 -17.97
N LYS A 23 -29.29 13.78 -16.74
CA LYS A 23 -28.25 13.11 -15.93
C LYS A 23 -27.88 11.86 -16.72
N SER A 24 -26.93 11.99 -17.63
CA SER A 24 -26.17 10.86 -18.14
C SER A 24 -25.57 10.20 -16.91
N SER A 25 -26.24 9.21 -16.36
CA SER A 25 -25.64 8.29 -15.41
C SER A 25 -24.69 7.41 -16.21
N THR A 26 -23.55 7.97 -16.60
CA THR A 26 -22.36 7.15 -16.76
C THR A 26 -22.18 6.52 -15.40
N LYS A 27 -22.60 5.26 -15.26
CA LYS A 27 -22.21 4.41 -14.14
C LYS A 27 -20.70 4.47 -14.13
N GLU A 28 -20.10 5.27 -13.24
CA GLU A 28 -18.67 5.19 -13.03
C GLU A 28 -18.38 3.74 -12.72
N GLU A 29 -17.68 3.08 -13.60
CA GLU A 29 -17.29 1.69 -13.43
C GLU A 29 -16.39 1.67 -12.19
N LYS A 30 -16.88 1.08 -11.12
CA LYS A 30 -16.14 1.04 -9.85
C LYS A 30 -14.84 0.29 -10.08
N VAL A 31 -13.73 1.01 -10.00
CA VAL A 31 -12.37 0.45 -10.06
C VAL A 31 -11.96 0.07 -8.65
N LEU A 32 -11.58 -1.19 -8.44
CA LEU A 32 -11.01 -1.65 -7.18
C LEU A 32 -9.50 -1.39 -7.18
N LYS A 33 -8.99 -0.85 -6.08
CA LYS A 33 -7.56 -0.60 -5.88
C LYS A 33 -6.93 -1.68 -5.02
N LEU A 34 -5.96 -2.39 -5.60
CA LEU A 34 -5.09 -3.34 -4.92
C LEU A 34 -3.85 -2.61 -4.42
N GLY A 35 -3.79 -2.34 -3.13
CA GLY A 35 -2.62 -1.72 -2.49
C GLY A 35 -1.48 -2.72 -2.31
N VAL A 36 -0.28 -2.29 -2.64
CA VAL A 36 0.94 -3.08 -2.46
C VAL A 36 2.00 -2.23 -1.79
N VAL A 37 2.62 -2.74 -0.73
CA VAL A 37 3.69 -2.02 -0.05
C VAL A 37 4.91 -1.85 -0.97
N PRO A 38 5.63 -0.71 -0.94
CA PRO A 38 6.77 -0.44 -1.81
C PRO A 38 8.01 -1.25 -1.37
N SER A 39 7.93 -2.58 -1.43
CA SER A 39 9.01 -3.48 -1.00
C SER A 39 10.22 -3.49 -1.95
N SER A 40 10.06 -2.98 -3.15
CA SER A 40 11.10 -2.81 -4.18
C SER A 40 10.77 -1.61 -5.07
N ASN A 41 11.43 -1.47 -6.22
CA ASN A 41 11.10 -0.40 -7.18
C ASN A 41 9.60 -0.37 -7.50
N SER A 42 8.95 0.75 -7.21
CA SER A 42 7.49 0.88 -7.25
C SER A 42 6.91 0.71 -8.65
N GLU A 43 7.58 1.22 -9.69
CA GLU A 43 7.12 1.08 -11.09
C GLU A 43 7.16 -0.37 -11.51
N LYS A 44 8.30 -1.04 -11.28
CA LYS A 44 8.45 -2.46 -11.58
C LYS A 44 7.44 -3.31 -10.81
N LEU A 45 7.17 -2.99 -9.55
CA LEU A 45 6.22 -3.71 -8.72
C LEU A 45 4.79 -3.62 -9.28
N VAL A 46 4.39 -2.45 -9.75
CA VAL A 46 3.09 -2.23 -10.41
C VAL A 46 3.01 -3.05 -11.70
N ASP A 47 4.04 -3.01 -12.53
CA ASP A 47 4.09 -3.76 -13.78
C ASP A 47 4.03 -5.28 -13.55
N ASP A 48 4.83 -5.79 -12.62
CA ASP A 48 4.88 -7.23 -12.29
C ASP A 48 3.54 -7.75 -11.75
N LEU A 49 2.76 -6.91 -11.06
CA LEU A 49 1.48 -7.28 -10.48
C LEU A 49 0.26 -6.97 -11.36
N SER A 50 0.43 -6.19 -12.42
CA SER A 50 -0.66 -5.85 -13.34
C SER A 50 -1.34 -7.08 -13.98
N PRO A 51 -0.64 -8.16 -14.39
CA PRO A 51 -1.28 -9.38 -14.87
C PRO A 51 -2.14 -10.07 -13.81
N PHE A 52 -1.69 -10.06 -12.55
CA PHE A 52 -2.47 -10.59 -11.42
C PHE A 52 -3.73 -9.74 -11.18
N ALA A 53 -3.60 -8.42 -11.15
CA ALA A 53 -4.73 -7.50 -10.98
C ALA A 53 -5.75 -7.69 -12.10
N LYS A 54 -5.30 -7.84 -13.35
CA LYS A 54 -6.18 -8.13 -14.49
C LYS A 54 -6.93 -9.45 -14.30
N ALA A 55 -6.23 -10.54 -13.98
CA ALA A 55 -6.84 -11.85 -13.79
C ALA A 55 -7.85 -11.85 -12.63
N LEU A 56 -7.57 -11.12 -11.56
CA LEU A 56 -8.47 -10.92 -10.44
C LEU A 56 -9.72 -10.12 -10.87
N GLY A 57 -9.51 -9.05 -11.62
CA GLY A 57 -10.58 -8.21 -12.16
C GLY A 57 -11.52 -9.02 -13.07
N ASP A 58 -10.98 -9.83 -13.97
CA ASP A 58 -11.75 -10.72 -14.84
C ASP A 58 -12.64 -11.70 -14.03
N LYS A 59 -12.13 -12.19 -12.89
CA LYS A 59 -12.88 -13.08 -11.99
C LYS A 59 -13.95 -12.36 -11.17
N LEU A 60 -13.73 -11.10 -10.82
CA LEU A 60 -14.66 -10.29 -10.03
C LEU A 60 -15.70 -9.57 -10.91
N GLY A 61 -15.50 -9.52 -12.24
CA GLY A 61 -16.30 -8.71 -13.15
C GLY A 61 -16.15 -7.21 -12.90
N MET A 62 -14.96 -6.77 -12.42
CA MET A 62 -14.65 -5.38 -12.07
C MET A 62 -13.23 -5.05 -12.52
N LYS A 63 -12.96 -3.79 -12.82
CA LYS A 63 -11.57 -3.35 -13.04
C LYS A 63 -10.80 -3.37 -11.72
N VAL A 64 -9.58 -3.93 -11.72
CA VAL A 64 -8.65 -3.88 -10.58
C VAL A 64 -7.39 -3.18 -11.04
N GLU A 65 -6.95 -2.19 -10.26
CA GLU A 65 -5.71 -1.44 -10.50
C GLU A 65 -4.74 -1.62 -9.33
N VAL A 66 -3.47 -1.79 -9.64
CA VAL A 66 -2.42 -1.85 -8.62
C VAL A 66 -2.11 -0.43 -8.15
N PHE A 67 -2.05 -0.24 -6.85
CA PHE A 67 -1.69 1.00 -6.18
C PHE A 67 -0.50 0.76 -5.24
N THR A 68 0.44 1.67 -5.21
CA THR A 68 1.50 1.70 -4.21
C THR A 68 1.65 3.12 -3.65
N ALA A 69 2.18 3.23 -2.44
CA ALA A 69 2.47 4.50 -1.77
C ALA A 69 3.99 4.67 -1.60
N SER A 70 4.41 5.80 -1.03
CA SER A 70 5.83 6.06 -0.73
C SER A 70 6.36 5.27 0.48
N SER A 71 5.48 4.67 1.27
CA SER A 71 5.82 3.89 2.48
C SER A 71 4.82 2.76 2.71
N TYR A 72 5.19 1.80 3.52
CA TYR A 72 4.30 0.71 3.95
C TYR A 72 3.08 1.24 4.71
N ILE A 73 3.32 2.22 5.59
CA ILE A 73 2.25 2.87 6.37
C ILE A 73 1.25 3.57 5.43
N GLY A 74 1.71 4.23 4.37
CA GLY A 74 0.81 4.88 3.41
C GLY A 74 -0.18 3.92 2.74
N VAL A 75 0.22 2.66 2.49
CA VAL A 75 -0.71 1.63 1.99
C VAL A 75 -1.71 1.22 3.09
N ILE A 76 -1.25 1.05 4.33
CA ILE A 76 -2.12 0.71 5.48
C ILE A 76 -3.17 1.80 5.71
N GLU A 77 -2.77 3.06 5.69
CA GLU A 77 -3.66 4.23 5.82
C GLU A 77 -4.65 4.29 4.64
N GLY A 78 -4.18 4.00 3.43
CA GLY A 78 -5.03 3.91 2.25
C GLY A 78 -6.14 2.87 2.40
N ILE A 79 -5.82 1.68 2.94
CA ILE A 79 -6.81 0.64 3.25
C ILE A 79 -7.76 1.12 4.36
N GLY A 80 -7.23 1.74 5.40
CA GLY A 80 -8.00 2.24 6.53
C GLY A 80 -9.01 3.34 6.17
N SER A 81 -8.63 4.23 5.25
CA SER A 81 -9.49 5.32 4.76
C SER A 81 -10.47 4.88 3.66
N GLY A 82 -10.33 3.66 3.14
CA GLY A 82 -11.12 3.17 2.01
C GLY A 82 -10.70 3.75 0.65
N SER A 83 -9.55 4.44 0.57
CA SER A 83 -8.96 4.86 -0.70
C SER A 83 -8.25 3.72 -1.43
N VAL A 84 -7.99 2.62 -0.74
CA VAL A 84 -7.52 1.33 -1.23
C VAL A 84 -8.49 0.26 -0.74
N ASP A 85 -9.01 -0.57 -1.64
CA ASP A 85 -10.06 -1.54 -1.30
C ASP A 85 -9.51 -2.79 -0.62
N PHE A 86 -8.33 -3.26 -1.01
CA PHE A 86 -7.64 -4.41 -0.40
C PHE A 86 -6.13 -4.36 -0.70
N GLY A 87 -5.33 -5.11 0.04
CA GLY A 87 -3.88 -5.01 -0.09
C GLY A 87 -3.12 -6.33 0.03
N LEU A 88 -1.97 -6.37 -0.63
CA LEU A 88 -0.91 -7.35 -0.41
C LEU A 88 0.12 -6.72 0.53
N VAL A 89 0.12 -7.14 1.78
CA VAL A 89 0.94 -6.55 2.83
C VAL A 89 1.68 -7.62 3.61
N PRO A 90 2.88 -7.34 4.14
CA PRO A 90 3.61 -8.29 4.98
C PRO A 90 2.93 -8.48 6.34
N PRO A 91 3.29 -9.54 7.09
CA PRO A 91 2.57 -9.93 8.32
C PRO A 91 2.42 -8.82 9.35
N PHE A 92 3.47 -8.05 9.64
CA PHE A 92 3.39 -6.97 10.62
C PHE A 92 2.50 -5.81 10.14
N SER A 93 2.58 -5.46 8.87
CA SER A 93 1.69 -4.46 8.25
C SER A 93 0.22 -4.91 8.31
N ALA A 94 -0.06 -6.21 8.12
CA ALA A 94 -1.40 -6.76 8.28
C ALA A 94 -1.91 -6.64 9.72
N VAL A 95 -1.06 -6.88 10.72
CA VAL A 95 -1.41 -6.67 12.14
C VAL A 95 -1.71 -5.20 12.43
N LEU A 96 -0.89 -4.28 11.91
CA LEU A 96 -1.13 -2.84 12.07
C LEU A 96 -2.46 -2.42 11.44
N SER A 97 -2.70 -2.82 10.19
CA SER A 97 -3.95 -2.52 9.48
C SER A 97 -5.18 -3.05 10.22
N ASN A 98 -5.10 -4.28 10.75
CA ASN A 98 -6.19 -4.84 11.57
C ASN A 98 -6.43 -4.01 12.84
N LYS A 99 -5.37 -3.65 13.57
CA LYS A 99 -5.49 -2.86 14.81
C LYS A 99 -6.00 -1.44 14.58
N GLN A 100 -5.57 -0.79 13.51
CA GLN A 100 -5.90 0.61 13.24
C GLN A 100 -7.26 0.77 12.56
N SER A 101 -7.66 -0.18 11.71
CA SER A 101 -8.79 -0.02 10.80
C SER A 101 -9.70 -1.24 10.72
N ASN A 102 -9.55 -2.19 11.67
CA ASN A 102 -10.36 -3.40 11.73
C ASN A 102 -10.43 -4.18 10.41
N THR A 103 -9.33 -4.18 9.64
CA THR A 103 -9.23 -4.95 8.39
C THR A 103 -9.23 -6.45 8.67
N LYS A 104 -9.55 -7.26 7.66
CA LYS A 104 -9.56 -8.72 7.77
C LYS A 104 -8.55 -9.33 6.81
N ASN A 105 -7.78 -10.30 7.29
CA ASN A 105 -6.93 -11.12 6.43
C ASN A 105 -7.82 -12.15 5.72
N LEU A 106 -7.88 -12.09 4.40
CA LEU A 106 -8.67 -13.00 3.57
C LEU A 106 -7.85 -14.23 3.17
N LEU A 107 -6.57 -14.02 2.85
CA LEU A 107 -5.68 -15.04 2.31
C LEU A 107 -4.28 -14.87 2.89
N VAL A 108 -3.53 -15.95 2.93
CA VAL A 108 -2.09 -15.97 3.24
C VAL A 108 -1.35 -16.55 2.05
N GLY A 109 -0.36 -15.81 1.53
CA GLY A 109 0.53 -16.30 0.49
C GLY A 109 1.39 -17.46 1.00
N ARG A 110 1.61 -18.46 0.14
CA ARG A 110 2.58 -19.54 0.38
C ARG A 110 3.77 -19.37 -0.55
N SER A 111 4.94 -19.75 -0.07
CA SER A 111 6.12 -19.82 -0.94
C SER A 111 5.95 -20.93 -2.01
N THR A 112 6.77 -20.89 -3.04
CA THR A 112 6.80 -21.93 -4.09
C THR A 112 7.07 -23.33 -3.53
N SER A 113 7.70 -23.43 -2.35
CA SER A 113 7.88 -24.70 -1.62
C SER A 113 6.62 -25.18 -0.90
N GLY A 114 5.50 -24.44 -0.98
CA GLY A 114 4.23 -24.74 -0.32
C GLY A 114 4.19 -24.45 1.20
N LYS A 115 5.31 -23.98 1.77
CA LYS A 115 5.38 -23.64 3.20
C LYS A 115 4.84 -22.22 3.43
N PRO A 116 4.02 -21.98 4.47
CA PRO A 116 3.65 -20.66 4.87
C PRO A 116 4.84 -19.99 5.57
N GLY A 117 5.14 -18.74 5.20
CA GLY A 117 6.16 -17.94 5.85
C GLY A 117 7.48 -17.81 5.07
N TYR A 118 8.37 -17.02 5.63
CA TYR A 118 9.70 -16.67 5.12
C TYR A 118 10.59 -16.25 6.29
N PHE A 119 11.87 -16.08 6.05
CA PHE A 119 12.86 -15.71 7.06
C PHE A 119 13.26 -14.25 6.94
N ALA A 120 13.66 -13.64 8.05
CA ALA A 120 14.45 -12.42 8.05
C ALA A 120 15.92 -12.79 7.95
N GLU A 121 16.67 -12.08 7.14
CA GLU A 121 18.09 -12.28 6.95
C GLU A 121 18.83 -10.95 7.04
N VAL A 122 20.02 -10.97 7.65
CA VAL A 122 20.92 -9.82 7.72
C VAL A 122 22.07 -10.06 6.75
N PHE A 123 22.18 -9.19 5.75
CA PHE A 123 23.22 -9.28 4.74
C PHE A 123 24.38 -8.37 5.08
N VAL A 124 25.60 -8.85 4.82
CA VAL A 124 26.82 -8.08 4.93
C VAL A 124 27.68 -8.29 3.68
N ARG A 125 28.56 -7.34 3.40
CA ARG A 125 29.50 -7.52 2.28
C ARG A 125 30.39 -8.72 2.54
N LYS A 126 30.68 -9.48 1.49
CA LYS A 126 31.53 -10.68 1.55
C LYS A 126 32.93 -10.40 2.09
N ASP A 127 33.47 -9.22 1.80
CA ASP A 127 34.78 -8.75 2.21
C ASP A 127 34.78 -8.03 3.58
N SER A 128 33.65 -8.02 4.28
CA SER A 128 33.57 -7.45 5.63
C SER A 128 34.14 -8.40 6.68
N ASN A 129 34.57 -7.83 7.80
CA ASN A 129 35.01 -8.60 8.99
C ASN A 129 33.82 -9.05 9.87
N ILE A 130 32.58 -8.83 9.44
CA ILE A 130 31.36 -9.20 10.18
C ILE A 130 31.09 -10.68 9.91
N LYS A 131 31.10 -11.50 10.95
CA LYS A 131 30.89 -12.95 10.88
C LYS A 131 29.70 -13.42 11.73
N SER A 132 29.26 -12.56 12.65
CA SER A 132 28.13 -12.82 13.55
C SER A 132 27.29 -11.56 13.74
N LEU A 133 26.10 -11.69 14.32
CA LEU A 133 25.28 -10.53 14.69
C LEU A 133 25.97 -9.64 15.71
N ALA A 134 26.75 -10.21 16.64
CA ALA A 134 27.48 -9.43 17.66
C ALA A 134 28.49 -8.46 17.05
N ASP A 135 29.05 -8.76 15.88
CA ASP A 135 30.02 -7.90 15.18
C ASP A 135 29.35 -6.64 14.59
N LEU A 136 28.02 -6.57 14.62
CA LEU A 136 27.27 -5.40 14.18
C LEU A 136 27.25 -4.27 15.19
N LYS A 137 27.68 -4.51 16.43
CA LYS A 137 27.81 -3.46 17.44
C LYS A 137 28.72 -2.33 16.95
N GLY A 138 28.27 -1.08 17.06
CA GLY A 138 28.96 0.11 16.57
C GLY A 138 28.84 0.31 15.03
N LYS A 139 28.08 -0.51 14.31
CA LYS A 139 27.95 -0.41 12.84
C LYS A 139 26.75 0.42 12.43
N LYS A 140 26.73 0.76 11.13
CA LYS A 140 25.56 1.35 10.46
C LYS A 140 24.76 0.25 9.78
N ILE A 141 23.45 0.24 10.00
CA ILE A 141 22.52 -0.75 9.45
C ILE A 141 21.44 -0.04 8.64
N ALA A 142 21.13 -0.55 7.47
CA ALA A 142 19.95 -0.14 6.71
C ALA A 142 18.82 -1.15 6.98
N PHE A 143 17.74 -0.68 7.56
CA PHE A 143 16.47 -1.40 7.62
C PHE A 143 15.58 -1.00 6.44
N VAL A 144 14.53 -1.75 6.20
CA VAL A 144 13.64 -1.51 5.04
C VAL A 144 12.62 -0.42 5.34
N ASP A 145 11.74 -0.66 6.30
CA ASP A 145 10.62 0.20 6.69
C ASP A 145 10.18 -0.16 8.11
N PRO A 146 9.74 0.79 8.94
CA PRO A 146 9.32 0.52 10.32
C PRO A 146 8.22 -0.55 10.46
N SER A 147 7.40 -0.76 9.43
CA SER A 147 6.35 -1.77 9.39
C SER A 147 6.70 -3.03 8.59
N SER A 148 7.96 -3.16 8.16
CA SER A 148 8.45 -4.38 7.50
C SER A 148 8.74 -5.47 8.55
N ALA A 149 8.10 -6.64 8.41
CA ALA A 149 8.34 -7.77 9.30
C ALA A 149 9.79 -8.26 9.24
N SER A 150 10.30 -8.64 8.05
CA SER A 150 11.66 -9.15 7.89
C SER A 150 12.73 -8.04 7.88
N GLY A 151 12.39 -6.89 7.27
CA GLY A 151 13.37 -5.82 7.10
C GLY A 151 13.56 -4.91 8.31
N TYR A 152 12.78 -5.09 9.39
CA TYR A 152 12.95 -4.34 10.64
C TYR A 152 12.56 -5.15 11.87
N ILE A 153 11.32 -5.61 12.00
CA ILE A 153 10.82 -6.15 13.27
C ILE A 153 11.58 -7.41 13.68
N TYR A 154 11.68 -8.41 12.81
CA TYR A 154 12.41 -9.65 13.12
C TYR A 154 13.92 -9.45 13.12
N ALA A 155 14.45 -8.63 12.21
CA ALA A 155 15.87 -8.29 12.21
C ALA A 155 16.26 -7.57 13.52
N GLY A 156 15.45 -6.61 13.97
CA GLY A 156 15.65 -5.93 15.25
C GLY A 156 15.57 -6.87 16.45
N ALA A 157 14.62 -7.81 16.45
CA ALA A 157 14.54 -8.85 17.49
C ALA A 157 15.79 -9.74 17.51
N MET A 158 16.27 -10.20 16.35
CA MET A 158 17.50 -10.99 16.23
C MET A 158 18.72 -10.23 16.80
N LEU A 159 18.84 -8.92 16.51
CA LEU A 159 19.91 -8.09 17.06
C LEU A 159 19.80 -7.97 18.57
N LYS A 160 18.59 -7.75 19.09
CA LYS A 160 18.35 -7.68 20.52
C LYS A 160 18.70 -9.00 21.23
N ASP A 161 18.32 -10.13 20.65
CA ASP A 161 18.68 -11.47 21.18
C ASP A 161 20.20 -11.70 21.15
N ALA A 162 20.92 -11.09 20.21
CA ALA A 162 22.38 -11.07 20.16
C ALA A 162 23.02 -10.04 21.11
N GLY A 163 22.24 -9.39 21.97
CA GLY A 163 22.73 -8.42 22.96
C GLY A 163 22.98 -7.02 22.41
N ILE A 164 22.41 -6.66 21.26
CA ILE A 164 22.55 -5.35 20.63
C ILE A 164 21.30 -4.51 20.92
N ASP A 165 21.50 -3.39 21.60
CA ASP A 165 20.48 -2.36 21.78
C ASP A 165 20.45 -1.46 20.53
N LEU A 166 19.29 -1.42 19.83
CA LEU A 166 19.18 -0.69 18.58
C LEU A 166 19.41 0.81 18.73
N ASP A 167 19.06 1.38 19.87
CA ASP A 167 19.14 2.83 20.11
C ASP A 167 20.53 3.26 20.62
N LYS A 168 21.32 2.33 21.19
CA LYS A 168 22.60 2.64 21.82
C LYS A 168 23.80 2.07 21.08
N ASP A 169 23.63 0.87 20.53
CA ASP A 169 24.76 0.08 20.05
C ASP A 169 24.97 0.17 18.54
N ILE A 170 24.02 0.71 17.78
CA ILE A 170 24.12 0.84 16.33
C ILE A 170 23.59 2.21 15.86
N GLN A 171 23.92 2.55 14.62
CA GLN A 171 23.27 3.61 13.88
C GLN A 171 22.45 2.97 12.78
N TYR A 172 21.20 3.40 12.59
CA TYR A 172 20.41 2.83 11.51
C TYR A 172 19.59 3.88 10.76
N GLN A 173 19.18 3.52 9.57
CA GLN A 173 18.26 4.28 8.73
C GLN A 173 17.31 3.33 7.99
N PHE A 174 16.19 3.84 7.53
CA PHE A 174 15.29 3.11 6.67
C PHE A 174 15.57 3.41 5.21
N SER A 175 15.71 2.37 4.40
CA SER A 175 15.99 2.48 2.96
C SER A 175 14.72 2.65 2.12
N GLY A 176 13.55 2.26 2.65
CA GLY A 176 12.27 2.29 1.96
C GLY A 176 11.99 1.11 1.05
N GLY A 177 12.95 0.19 0.85
CA GLY A 177 12.77 -1.00 0.02
C GLY A 177 13.86 -2.05 0.26
N HIS A 178 13.60 -3.29 -0.16
CA HIS A 178 14.56 -4.40 -0.06
C HIS A 178 15.64 -4.37 -1.16
N ASP A 179 15.46 -3.53 -2.15
CA ASP A 179 16.32 -3.37 -3.31
C ASP A 179 17.27 -2.15 -3.22
N LYS A 180 17.34 -1.50 -2.09
CA LYS A 180 18.13 -0.28 -1.85
C LYS A 180 19.46 -0.57 -1.18
#